data_335b9c622f0001bf72e8cf93c0914ac1
#
_entry.id   335b9c622f0001bf72e8cf93c0914ac1
#
_cell.length_a   1.000
_cell.length_b   1.000
_cell.length_c   1.000
_cell.angle_alpha   90.00
_cell.angle_beta   90.00
_cell.angle_gamma   90.00
#
_symmetry.space_group_name_H-M   'P 1'
#
loop_
_entity.id
_entity.type
_entity.pdbx_description
1 polymer ?
#
loop_
_entity_poly.entity_id
_entity_poly.type
_entity_poly.pdbx_seq_one_letter_code
_entity_poly.pdbx_strand_id
1 'polypeptide(L)'
;MNNFVKGAICAAALATATTSGIFIGQAMADQPHMQAALDALVSARDQLVAASPNKGGHRLEAIRLTNHAIAEVQAGIAAAEW
;
A
#
# COMPACT_ATOMS: atom_id res chain seq x y z
N MET A 1 1.84 3.33 24.34
CA MET A 1 3.00 4.17 24.07
C MET A 1 3.80 3.67 22.89
N ASN A 2 4.31 2.45 22.99
CA ASN A 2 5.14 1.91 21.91
C ASN A 2 4.39 1.73 20.60
N ASN A 3 3.12 1.38 20.66
CA ASN A 3 2.33 1.20 19.44
C ASN A 3 2.14 2.53 18.71
N PHE A 4 2.02 3.60 19.45
CA PHE A 4 1.90 4.93 18.88
C PHE A 4 3.18 5.30 18.11
N VAL A 5 4.33 5.05 18.72
CA VAL A 5 5.61 5.35 18.07
C VAL A 5 5.79 4.53 16.81
N LYS A 6 5.45 3.26 16.85
CA LYS A 6 5.55 2.40 15.67
C LYS A 6 4.67 2.90 14.53
N GLY A 7 3.45 3.34 14.85
CA GLY A 7 2.56 3.88 13.85
C GLY A 7 3.12 5.14 13.19
N ALA A 8 3.71 6.02 14.00
CA ALA A 8 4.29 7.25 13.48
C ALA A 8 5.46 6.97 12.53
N ILE A 9 6.29 6.00 12.85
CA ILE A 9 7.42 5.63 12.00
C ILE A 9 6.93 5.11 10.67
N CYS A 10 5.92 4.26 10.67
CA CYS A 10 5.37 3.72 9.42
C CYS A 10 4.79 4.82 8.55
N ALA A 11 4.08 5.75 9.16
CA ALA A 11 3.48 6.86 8.41
C ALA A 11 4.55 7.73 7.77
N ALA A 12 5.63 7.99 8.48
CA ALA A 12 6.72 8.79 7.94
C ALA A 12 7.38 8.12 6.75
N ALA A 13 7.57 6.81 6.81
CA ALA A 13 8.17 6.07 5.71
C ALA A 13 7.31 6.15 4.46
N LEU A 14 6.00 6.02 4.61
CA LEU A 14 5.08 6.11 3.47
C LEU A 14 5.10 7.51 2.85
N ALA A 15 5.10 8.53 3.68
CA ALA A 15 5.13 9.90 3.18
C ALA A 15 6.41 10.16 2.38
N THR A 16 7.54 9.65 2.84
CA THR A 16 8.78 9.81 2.13
C THR A 16 8.74 9.15 0.76
N ALA A 17 8.15 7.97 0.67
CA ALA A 17 8.07 7.23 -0.58
C ALA A 17 7.24 7.98 -1.63
N THR A 18 6.19 8.69 -1.21
CA THR A 18 5.29 9.36 -2.15
C THR A 18 5.83 10.68 -2.68
N THR A 19 6.74 11.34 -1.96
CA THR A 19 7.22 12.65 -2.39
C THR A 19 8.08 12.60 -3.64
N SER A 20 8.67 11.48 -3.96
CA SER A 20 9.60 11.40 -5.09
C SER A 20 8.92 11.54 -6.45
N GLY A 21 7.59 11.44 -6.54
CA GLY A 21 6.89 11.54 -7.80
C GLY A 21 6.40 12.92 -8.20
N ILE A 22 6.67 13.93 -7.39
CA ILE A 22 6.05 15.25 -7.55
C ILE A 22 6.55 15.98 -8.78
N PHE A 23 7.77 15.74 -9.21
CA PHE A 23 8.43 16.54 -10.24
C PHE A 23 8.14 16.07 -11.66
N ILE A 24 7.31 15.05 -11.83
CA ILE A 24 6.92 14.56 -13.14
C ILE A 24 5.59 15.21 -13.51
N GLY A 25 5.35 15.47 -14.79
CA GLY A 25 4.08 16.04 -15.22
C GLY A 25 2.90 15.22 -14.73
N GLN A 26 1.73 15.84 -14.64
CA GLN A 26 0.61 15.23 -13.93
C GLN A 26 0.23 13.85 -14.43
N ALA A 27 0.17 13.64 -15.74
CA ALA A 27 -0.18 12.35 -16.30
C ALA A 27 0.85 11.29 -15.96
N MET A 28 2.13 11.69 -15.90
CA MET A 28 3.21 10.76 -15.59
C MET A 28 3.41 10.60 -14.08
N ALA A 29 3.06 11.62 -13.30
CA ALA A 29 3.19 11.53 -11.85
C ALA A 29 2.17 10.55 -11.26
N ASP A 30 1.00 10.42 -11.89
CA ASP A 30 -0.03 9.51 -11.41
C ASP A 30 0.45 8.05 -11.45
N GLN A 31 1.13 7.65 -12.50
CA GLN A 31 1.61 6.27 -12.62
C GLN A 31 2.63 5.90 -11.54
N PRO A 32 3.62 6.73 -11.22
CA PRO A 32 4.52 6.42 -10.10
C PRO A 32 3.79 6.30 -8.77
N HIS A 33 2.79 7.13 -8.52
CA HIS A 33 2.01 7.02 -7.29
C HIS A 33 1.20 5.73 -7.25
N MET A 34 0.58 5.38 -8.36
CA MET A 34 -0.16 4.13 -8.44
C MET A 34 0.76 2.93 -8.26
N GLN A 35 1.93 2.97 -8.88
CA GLN A 35 2.90 1.89 -8.75
C GLN A 35 3.41 1.79 -7.30
N ALA A 36 3.66 2.92 -6.67
CA ALA A 36 4.09 2.93 -5.27
C ALA A 36 3.01 2.36 -4.36
N ALA A 37 1.75 2.66 -4.64
CA ALA A 37 0.65 2.10 -3.87
C ALA A 37 0.57 0.59 -4.03
N LEU A 38 0.75 0.11 -5.25
CA LEU A 38 0.76 -1.33 -5.51
C LEU A 38 1.87 -2.01 -4.73
N ASP A 39 3.07 -1.45 -4.77
CA ASP A 39 4.21 -2.02 -4.07
C ASP A 39 3.96 -2.05 -2.55
N ALA A 40 3.37 -0.99 -2.02
CA ALA A 40 3.06 -0.91 -0.59
C ALA A 40 2.01 -1.95 -0.19
N LEU A 41 1.00 -2.14 -1.03
CA LEU A 41 -0.05 -3.13 -0.75
C LEU A 41 0.51 -4.55 -0.78
N VAL A 42 1.36 -4.86 -1.76
CA VAL A 42 1.99 -6.17 -1.84
C VAL A 42 2.84 -6.41 -0.61
N SER A 43 3.62 -5.41 -0.19
CA SER A 43 4.44 -5.51 0.99
C SER A 43 3.59 -5.73 2.25
N ALA A 44 2.48 -4.99 2.35
CA ALA A 44 1.57 -5.15 3.48
C ALA A 44 0.96 -6.53 3.52
N ARG A 45 0.54 -7.05 2.36
CA ARG A 45 -0.01 -8.40 2.28
C ARG A 45 1.01 -9.43 2.76
N ASP A 46 2.25 -9.28 2.32
CA ASP A 46 3.29 -10.22 2.70
C ASP A 46 3.52 -10.21 4.21
N GLN A 47 3.45 -9.04 4.83
CA GLN A 47 3.56 -8.94 6.29
C GLN A 47 2.38 -9.61 6.98
N LEU A 48 1.18 -9.44 6.44
CA LEU A 48 -0.01 -10.09 7.00
C LEU A 48 0.09 -11.60 6.92
N VAL A 49 0.61 -12.11 5.80
CA VAL A 49 0.79 -13.55 5.63
C VAL A 49 1.80 -14.07 6.64
N ALA A 50 2.86 -13.33 6.92
CA ALA A 50 3.89 -13.73 7.86
C ALA A 50 3.47 -13.57 9.32
N ALA A 51 2.40 -12.82 9.59
CA ALA A 51 1.96 -12.56 10.95
C ALA A 51 1.37 -13.80 11.61
N SER A 52 1.28 -13.76 12.94
CA SER A 52 0.72 -14.85 13.71
C SER A 52 -0.73 -15.12 13.32
N PRO A 53 -1.14 -16.39 13.18
CA PRO A 53 -2.50 -16.72 12.73
C PRO A 53 -3.59 -16.51 13.78
N ASN A 54 -3.25 -16.30 15.04
CA ASN A 54 -4.26 -16.26 16.10
C ASN A 54 -4.79 -14.84 16.33
N LYS A 55 -5.41 -14.25 15.31
CA LYS A 55 -5.95 -12.89 15.37
C LYS A 55 -7.45 -12.86 15.17
N GLY A 56 -8.15 -13.88 15.63
CA GLY A 56 -9.61 -13.92 15.59
C GLY A 56 -10.22 -13.80 14.19
N GLY A 57 -9.52 -14.25 13.17
CA GLY A 57 -10.00 -14.16 11.81
C GLY A 57 -9.75 -12.82 11.14
N HIS A 58 -9.36 -11.80 11.89
CA HIS A 58 -9.14 -10.47 11.31
C HIS A 58 -7.94 -10.43 10.38
N ARG A 59 -6.91 -11.23 10.65
CA ARG A 59 -5.75 -11.31 9.76
C ARG A 59 -6.16 -11.83 8.38
N LEU A 60 -6.94 -12.89 8.34
CA LEU A 60 -7.39 -13.44 7.06
C LEU A 60 -8.27 -12.46 6.31
N GLU A 61 -9.15 -11.77 7.02
CA GLU A 61 -9.99 -10.76 6.40
C GLU A 61 -9.15 -9.61 5.85
N ALA A 62 -8.12 -9.19 6.59
CA ALA A 62 -7.23 -8.15 6.12
C ALA A 62 -6.47 -8.59 4.87
N ILE A 63 -6.05 -9.85 4.80
CA ILE A 63 -5.40 -10.37 3.59
C ILE A 63 -6.37 -10.33 2.42
N ARG A 64 -7.61 -10.74 2.64
CA ARG A 64 -8.62 -10.74 1.58
C ARG A 64 -8.84 -9.32 1.05
N LEU A 65 -9.00 -8.36 1.95
CA LEU A 65 -9.23 -6.97 1.56
C LEU A 65 -8.01 -6.38 0.86
N THR A 66 -6.82 -6.73 1.30
CA THR A 66 -5.61 -6.25 0.67
C THR A 66 -5.47 -6.82 -0.74
N ASN A 67 -5.76 -8.11 -0.92
CA ASN A 67 -5.75 -8.70 -2.25
C ASN A 67 -6.75 -8.02 -3.18
N HIS A 68 -7.92 -7.69 -2.65
CA HIS A 68 -8.91 -6.97 -3.43
C HIS A 68 -8.40 -5.57 -3.83
N ALA A 69 -7.77 -4.88 -2.90
CA ALA A 69 -7.21 -3.57 -3.18
C ALA A 69 -6.09 -3.65 -4.22
N ILE A 70 -5.25 -4.68 -4.14
CA ILE A 70 -4.19 -4.89 -5.12
C ILE A 70 -4.80 -5.03 -6.52
N ALA A 71 -5.86 -5.81 -6.65
CA ALA A 71 -6.51 -6.00 -7.94
C ALA A 71 -7.08 -4.68 -8.47
N GLU A 72 -7.66 -3.86 -7.60
CA GLU A 72 -8.21 -2.58 -8.01
C GLU A 72 -7.12 -1.61 -8.45
N VAL A 73 -6.00 -1.58 -7.74
CA VAL A 73 -4.88 -0.71 -8.14
C VAL A 73 -4.31 -1.16 -9.48
N GLN A 74 -4.18 -2.46 -9.70
CA GLN A 74 -3.72 -2.98 -10.98
C GLN A 74 -4.67 -2.59 -12.11
N ALA A 75 -5.97 -2.67 -11.86
CA ALA A 75 -6.95 -2.25 -12.84
C ALA A 75 -6.85 -0.75 -13.13
N GLY A 76 -6.59 0.05 -12.10
CA GLY A 76 -6.39 1.48 -12.27
C GLY A 76 -5.16 1.80 -13.10
N ILE A 77 -4.07 1.06 -12.89
CA ILE A 77 -2.86 1.24 -13.68
C ILE A 77 -3.13 0.91 -15.15
N ALA A 78 -3.90 -0.15 -15.40
CA ALA A 78 -4.24 -0.55 -16.76
C ALA A 78 -5.16 0.46 -17.45
N ALA A 79 -5.92 1.23 -16.69
CA ALA A 79 -6.83 2.25 -17.20
C ALA A 79 -6.18 3.63 -17.15
N ALA A 80 -4.92 3.73 -17.57
CA ALA A 80 -4.08 4.90 -17.31
C ALA A 80 -4.54 6.17 -18.00
N GLU A 81 -5.43 6.09 -18.97
CA GLU A 81 -5.88 7.27 -19.70
C GLU A 81 -6.97 8.05 -18.95
N TRP A 82 -7.37 7.63 -17.83
CA TRP A 82 -8.41 8.31 -17.07
C TRP A 82 -7.87 9.58 -16.42
#